data_6ffb1164bafde5967b95b7e861247b27
#
_entry.id   6ffb1164bafde5967b95b7e861247b27
#
_cell.length_a   1.000
_cell.length_b   1.000
_cell.length_c   1.000
_cell.angle_alpha   90.00
_cell.angle_beta   90.00
_cell.angle_gamma   90.00
#
_symmetry.space_group_name_H-M   'P 1'
#
loop_
_entity.id
_entity.type
_entity.pdbx_description
1 polymer ?
#
loop_
_entity_poly.entity_id
_entity_poly.type
_entity_poly.pdbx_seq_one_letter_code
_entity_poly.pdbx_strand_id
1 'polypeptide(L)'
;MCNLRILKKSGGAFPLDFTGVSRYNFSVTQEVFPYMEQSMDLPQGYQIRPLTTDDLDQYNALLRYAFQVTEQELFDTGWKDEEIKQSKCPVLKRADVLGCFDRETLISQIAVYPLKANIYDSVYPIGFVTSVCTYPEYTGRGIMKRLMYQALVHMRERKQPFGMLFPYSIPLYRRFGWEIISNKISFTVKDRQIPSKAKAPGYVRRVNWENKDFMNLHTRFASSTHGCLFRNSLAWEEYWRWDEDDTNVAVYYNVKDKPCGYMVYLIKNDIMHIKEMIYINREAHEGLWEYIRAHDSMIDEVRGNSYFNEPIAFEMDDGDIREMIRPYIMGRIVDVEEFLHLYHCSPEEKGVCFDLDIDDAFLPWNNRPFRVWFEGGNCTLTDRDPDYELRMSIATLSTLLIGYKTA
;
A
#
# COMPACT_ATOMS: atom_id res chain seq x y z
N MET A 1 13.59 -5.52 -6.07
CA MET A 1 13.47 -7.00 -6.13
C MET A 1 13.67 -7.53 -4.73
N CYS A 2 12.62 -7.63 -3.94
CA CYS A 2 12.63 -8.48 -2.77
C CYS A 2 12.31 -9.89 -3.27
N ASN A 3 13.36 -10.65 -3.53
CA ASN A 3 13.22 -12.07 -3.77
C ASN A 3 12.85 -12.72 -2.45
N LEU A 4 11.69 -13.34 -2.37
CA LEU A 4 11.55 -14.55 -1.58
C LEU A 4 12.41 -15.59 -2.29
N ARG A 5 13.72 -15.45 -2.16
CA ARG A 5 14.62 -16.57 -2.37
C ARG A 5 14.47 -17.41 -1.12
N ILE A 6 13.69 -18.47 -1.22
CA ILE A 6 14.09 -19.70 -0.56
C ILE A 6 15.42 -20.00 -1.22
N LEU A 7 16.51 -19.58 -0.56
CA LEU A 7 17.85 -19.66 -1.13
C LEU A 7 18.22 -21.12 -1.27
N LYS A 8 18.15 -21.67 -2.46
CA LYS A 8 19.01 -22.79 -2.82
C LYS A 8 20.44 -22.28 -2.82
N LYS A 9 21.14 -22.47 -1.71
CA LYS A 9 22.57 -22.72 -1.78
C LYS A 9 22.76 -24.13 -2.33
N SER A 10 23.41 -24.22 -3.47
CA SER A 10 23.95 -25.48 -3.98
C SER A 10 24.63 -26.23 -2.84
N GLY A 11 24.11 -27.42 -2.48
CA GLY A 11 24.80 -28.44 -1.69
C GLY A 11 25.13 -28.08 -0.24
N GLY A 12 24.14 -27.80 0.61
CA GLY A 12 24.36 -27.67 2.04
C GLY A 12 23.02 -27.71 2.78
N ALA A 13 22.99 -28.52 3.84
CA ALA A 13 21.85 -28.67 4.72
C ALA A 13 21.36 -27.31 5.27
N PHE A 14 20.03 -27.13 5.38
CA PHE A 14 19.39 -26.01 6.02
C PHE A 14 19.98 -25.78 7.43
N PRO A 15 20.39 -24.56 7.79
CA PRO A 15 20.73 -24.25 9.16
C PRO A 15 19.50 -23.74 9.92
N LEU A 16 18.46 -24.55 10.02
CA LEU A 16 17.40 -24.38 11.01
C LEU A 16 17.33 -25.69 11.79
N ASP A 17 17.95 -25.66 12.96
CA ASP A 17 17.88 -26.75 13.94
C ASP A 17 16.50 -26.69 14.63
N PHE A 18 15.54 -27.49 14.14
CA PHE A 18 14.20 -27.61 14.68
C PHE A 18 14.06 -28.68 15.77
N THR A 19 15.13 -29.09 16.41
CA THR A 19 15.13 -30.20 17.42
C THR A 19 14.49 -29.79 18.78
N GLY A 20 13.76 -28.69 18.89
CA GLY A 20 13.22 -28.18 20.15
C GLY A 20 11.70 -28.01 20.23
N VAL A 21 10.89 -28.37 19.23
CA VAL A 21 9.44 -28.16 19.28
C VAL A 21 8.73 -29.35 19.91
N SER A 22 8.40 -29.20 21.18
CA SER A 22 7.57 -30.15 21.95
C SER A 22 6.13 -30.09 21.44
N ARG A 23 5.56 -31.26 21.11
CA ARG A 23 4.14 -31.42 20.76
C ARG A 23 3.25 -31.06 21.95
N TYR A 24 2.56 -29.93 21.88
CA TYR A 24 1.44 -29.64 22.76
C TYR A 24 0.12 -29.81 21.99
N ASN A 25 -0.62 -30.85 22.35
CA ASN A 25 -2.00 -31.02 21.94
C ASN A 25 -2.87 -30.03 22.71
N PHE A 26 -3.41 -29.03 22.04
CA PHE A 26 -4.50 -28.20 22.52
C PHE A 26 -5.76 -28.50 21.71
N SER A 27 -6.75 -29.11 22.33
CA SER A 27 -8.10 -29.16 21.81
C SER A 27 -8.74 -27.79 21.99
N VAL A 28 -8.93 -27.06 20.88
CA VAL A 28 -9.68 -25.81 20.88
C VAL A 28 -11.16 -26.15 20.83
N THR A 29 -11.85 -25.99 21.95
CA THR A 29 -13.30 -26.12 22.03
C THR A 29 -13.97 -24.90 21.35
N GLN A 30 -15.12 -25.15 20.71
CA GLN A 30 -15.95 -24.20 19.94
C GLN A 30 -16.52 -22.99 20.74
N GLU A 31 -16.06 -22.72 21.95
CA GLU A 31 -16.65 -21.70 22.82
C GLU A 31 -16.09 -20.29 22.72
N VAL A 32 -15.09 -20.04 21.85
CA VAL A 32 -14.43 -18.70 21.72
C VAL A 32 -15.25 -17.74 20.85
N PHE A 33 -16.11 -18.23 19.98
CA PHE A 33 -16.85 -17.42 18.99
C PHE A 33 -17.90 -16.45 19.58
N PRO A 34 -18.68 -16.80 20.58
CA PRO A 34 -19.69 -15.89 21.14
C PRO A 34 -19.11 -14.68 21.87
N TYR A 35 -17.91 -14.82 22.45
CA TYR A 35 -17.29 -13.77 23.26
C TYR A 35 -16.78 -12.58 22.42
N MET A 36 -16.37 -12.82 21.18
CA MET A 36 -15.90 -11.76 20.27
C MET A 36 -17.04 -10.93 19.68
N GLU A 37 -18.18 -11.55 19.35
CA GLU A 37 -19.36 -10.80 18.89
C GLU A 37 -19.91 -9.87 19.98
N GLN A 38 -20.01 -10.33 21.22
CA GLN A 38 -20.44 -9.52 22.36
C GLN A 38 -19.49 -8.35 22.67
N SER A 39 -18.17 -8.48 22.36
CA SER A 39 -17.19 -7.40 22.56
C SER A 39 -17.20 -6.34 21.45
N MET A 40 -18.02 -6.50 20.41
CA MET A 40 -18.15 -5.59 19.27
C MET A 40 -19.49 -4.85 19.22
N ASP A 41 -20.31 -4.95 20.26
CA ASP A 41 -21.56 -4.20 20.32
C ASP A 41 -21.30 -2.70 20.35
N LEU A 42 -22.07 -1.98 19.52
CA LEU A 42 -22.05 -0.53 19.54
C LEU A 42 -22.80 -0.04 20.79
N PRO A 43 -22.39 1.11 21.36
CA PRO A 43 -23.20 1.77 22.38
C PRO A 43 -24.64 1.99 21.89
N GLN A 44 -25.58 1.93 22.82
CA GLN A 44 -26.99 2.11 22.52
C GLN A 44 -27.23 3.46 21.81
N GLY A 45 -27.96 3.43 20.69
CA GLY A 45 -28.27 4.62 19.89
C GLY A 45 -27.32 4.87 18.74
N TYR A 46 -26.21 4.13 18.62
CA TYR A 46 -25.27 4.25 17.49
C TYR A 46 -25.66 3.26 16.38
N GLN A 47 -25.55 3.73 15.14
CA GLN A 47 -25.83 2.93 13.95
C GLN A 47 -24.70 3.04 12.94
N ILE A 48 -24.26 1.91 12.38
CA ILE A 48 -23.37 1.86 11.24
C ILE A 48 -24.17 1.63 9.96
N ARG A 49 -23.90 2.44 8.94
CA ARG A 49 -24.49 2.26 7.60
C ARG A 49 -23.52 2.71 6.52
N PRO A 50 -23.72 2.28 5.27
CA PRO A 50 -23.02 2.87 4.12
C PRO A 50 -23.35 4.36 4.00
N LEU A 51 -22.31 5.13 3.61
CA LEU A 51 -22.48 6.55 3.25
C LEU A 51 -22.80 6.69 1.77
N THR A 52 -23.63 7.66 1.47
CA THR A 52 -24.03 8.04 0.11
C THR A 52 -23.65 9.49 -0.19
N THR A 53 -23.91 9.96 -1.39
CA THR A 53 -23.71 11.38 -1.74
C THR A 53 -24.53 12.36 -0.90
N ASP A 54 -25.60 11.90 -0.27
CA ASP A 54 -26.42 12.72 0.64
C ASP A 54 -25.69 13.02 1.95
N ASP A 55 -24.70 12.20 2.29
CA ASP A 55 -23.85 12.36 3.49
C ASP A 55 -22.59 13.22 3.22
N LEU A 56 -22.44 13.78 2.02
CA LEU A 56 -21.22 14.45 1.57
C LEU A 56 -20.75 15.55 2.51
N ASP A 57 -21.66 16.37 3.01
CA ASP A 57 -21.33 17.49 3.91
C ASP A 57 -20.71 16.97 5.22
N GLN A 58 -21.32 15.99 5.85
CA GLN A 58 -20.82 15.40 7.08
C GLN A 58 -19.53 14.60 6.84
N TYR A 59 -19.46 13.85 5.74
CA TYR A 59 -18.27 13.10 5.34
C TYR A 59 -17.07 14.04 5.16
N ASN A 60 -17.23 15.13 4.42
CA ASN A 60 -16.15 16.10 4.19
C ASN A 60 -15.78 16.84 5.49
N ALA A 61 -16.77 17.25 6.31
CA ALA A 61 -16.52 17.95 7.56
C ALA A 61 -15.66 17.11 8.53
N LEU A 62 -15.96 15.81 8.68
CA LEU A 62 -15.19 14.91 9.53
C LEU A 62 -13.78 14.69 8.97
N LEU A 63 -13.60 14.55 7.65
CA LEU A 63 -12.27 14.46 7.02
C LEU A 63 -11.46 15.72 7.27
N ARG A 64 -12.02 16.91 7.01
CA ARG A 64 -11.30 18.17 7.22
C ARG A 64 -10.83 18.33 8.67
N TYR A 65 -11.71 18.02 9.61
CA TYR A 65 -11.40 18.09 11.03
C TYR A 65 -10.27 17.11 11.41
N ALA A 66 -10.41 15.83 11.03
CA ALA A 66 -9.48 14.77 11.44
C ALA A 66 -8.09 14.90 10.81
N PHE A 67 -8.02 15.36 9.55
CA PHE A 67 -6.78 15.56 8.82
C PHE A 67 -6.27 17.00 8.88
N GLN A 68 -6.91 17.86 9.70
CA GLN A 68 -6.51 19.24 9.98
C GLN A 68 -6.42 20.11 8.72
N VAL A 69 -7.26 19.84 7.71
CA VAL A 69 -7.30 20.62 6.48
C VAL A 69 -7.86 22.02 6.76
N THR A 70 -6.98 23.01 6.77
CA THR A 70 -7.28 24.40 7.09
C THR A 70 -7.72 25.19 5.84
N GLU A 71 -8.30 26.37 6.06
CA GLU A 71 -8.58 27.33 4.97
C GLU A 71 -7.30 27.76 4.25
N GLN A 72 -6.17 27.85 4.98
CA GLN A 72 -4.88 28.23 4.39
C GLN A 72 -4.36 27.12 3.46
N GLU A 73 -4.47 25.83 3.84
CA GLU A 73 -4.09 24.73 2.97
C GLU A 73 -4.95 24.65 1.71
N LEU A 74 -6.25 24.92 1.83
CA LEU A 74 -7.12 24.99 0.65
C LEU A 74 -6.70 26.13 -0.27
N PHE A 75 -6.40 27.31 0.28
CA PHE A 75 -5.92 28.45 -0.48
C PHE A 75 -4.59 28.15 -1.19
N ASP A 76 -3.63 27.57 -0.47
CA ASP A 76 -2.29 27.26 -0.99
C ASP A 76 -2.33 26.21 -2.12
N THR A 77 -3.34 25.33 -2.11
CA THR A 77 -3.56 24.31 -3.14
C THR A 77 -4.57 24.70 -4.20
N GLY A 78 -5.03 25.95 -4.20
CA GLY A 78 -5.98 26.50 -5.20
C GLY A 78 -7.43 26.02 -5.06
N TRP A 79 -7.76 25.27 -3.99
CA TRP A 79 -9.12 24.77 -3.79
C TRP A 79 -10.08 25.79 -3.16
N LYS A 80 -11.29 25.86 -3.70
CA LYS A 80 -12.43 26.44 -2.98
C LYS A 80 -13.12 25.36 -2.14
N ASP A 81 -13.70 25.77 -1.02
CA ASP A 81 -14.36 24.85 -0.07
C ASP A 81 -15.39 23.93 -0.74
N GLU A 82 -16.25 24.50 -1.59
CA GLU A 82 -17.26 23.72 -2.31
C GLU A 82 -16.63 22.77 -3.35
N GLU A 83 -15.58 23.18 -4.04
CA GLU A 83 -14.92 22.37 -5.05
C GLU A 83 -14.23 21.15 -4.40
N ILE A 84 -13.48 21.35 -3.31
CA ILE A 84 -12.83 20.24 -2.59
C ILE A 84 -13.89 19.30 -1.99
N LYS A 85 -14.99 19.80 -1.48
CA LYS A 85 -16.09 18.99 -1.00
C LYS A 85 -16.66 18.13 -2.15
N GLN A 86 -17.02 18.74 -3.28
CA GLN A 86 -17.55 18.02 -4.44
C GLN A 86 -16.58 17.01 -5.02
N SER A 87 -15.26 17.24 -4.90
CA SER A 87 -14.24 16.27 -5.32
C SER A 87 -14.31 14.94 -4.56
N LYS A 88 -15.05 14.86 -3.44
CA LYS A 88 -15.29 13.62 -2.68
C LYS A 88 -16.48 12.80 -3.18
N CYS A 89 -17.38 13.36 -4.00
CA CYS A 89 -18.51 12.64 -4.56
C CYS A 89 -18.11 11.31 -5.25
N PRO A 90 -17.04 11.25 -6.05
CA PRO A 90 -16.59 9.99 -6.65
C PRO A 90 -16.23 8.92 -5.63
N VAL A 91 -15.71 9.29 -4.45
CA VAL A 91 -15.40 8.35 -3.36
C VAL A 91 -16.69 7.71 -2.86
N LEU A 92 -17.70 8.51 -2.51
CA LEU A 92 -18.99 8.01 -2.02
C LEU A 92 -19.76 7.17 -3.05
N LYS A 93 -19.49 7.37 -4.35
CA LYS A 93 -20.13 6.60 -5.43
C LYS A 93 -19.40 5.29 -5.77
N ARG A 94 -18.08 5.22 -5.60
CA ARG A 94 -17.26 4.14 -6.17
C ARG A 94 -16.46 3.35 -5.13
N ALA A 95 -16.27 3.88 -3.93
CA ALA A 95 -15.64 3.18 -2.82
C ALA A 95 -16.71 2.56 -1.90
N ASP A 96 -16.28 1.64 -1.05
CA ASP A 96 -17.07 1.17 0.08
C ASP A 96 -16.83 2.12 1.26
N VAL A 97 -17.81 2.93 1.59
CA VAL A 97 -17.68 3.94 2.64
C VAL A 97 -18.70 3.66 3.73
N LEU A 98 -18.23 3.43 4.95
CA LEU A 98 -19.06 3.20 6.12
C LEU A 98 -18.97 4.38 7.09
N GLY A 99 -20.10 4.76 7.65
CA GLY A 99 -20.22 5.77 8.69
C GLY A 99 -20.92 5.23 9.92
N CYS A 100 -20.46 5.63 11.10
CA CYS A 100 -21.17 5.44 12.35
C CYS A 100 -21.86 6.75 12.73
N PHE A 101 -23.13 6.64 13.08
CA PHE A 101 -24.00 7.77 13.44
C PHE A 101 -24.44 7.70 14.90
N ASP A 102 -24.43 8.85 15.56
CA ASP A 102 -25.20 9.10 16.77
C ASP A 102 -26.45 9.86 16.32
N ARG A 103 -27.59 9.17 16.25
CA ARG A 103 -28.83 9.66 15.61
C ARG A 103 -28.56 10.08 14.15
N GLU A 104 -28.64 11.37 13.84
CA GLU A 104 -28.43 11.94 12.49
C GLU A 104 -26.99 12.45 12.28
N THR A 105 -26.14 12.41 13.31
CA THR A 105 -24.79 12.97 13.26
C THR A 105 -23.77 11.90 12.93
N LEU A 106 -23.01 12.07 11.86
CA LEU A 106 -21.86 11.23 11.51
C LEU A 106 -20.73 11.49 12.49
N ILE A 107 -20.34 10.45 13.26
CA ILE A 107 -19.34 10.55 14.32
C ILE A 107 -18.02 9.83 14.03
N SER A 108 -18.05 8.87 13.10
CA SER A 108 -16.88 8.10 12.69
C SER A 108 -17.09 7.54 11.29
N GLN A 109 -16.01 7.37 10.53
CA GLN A 109 -16.08 6.83 9.17
C GLN A 109 -14.81 6.08 8.77
N ILE A 110 -14.95 5.26 7.71
CA ILE A 110 -13.89 4.51 7.04
C ILE A 110 -14.26 4.35 5.57
N ALA A 111 -13.28 4.42 4.67
CA ALA A 111 -13.46 4.14 3.25
C ALA A 111 -12.50 3.04 2.80
N VAL A 112 -12.97 2.18 1.89
CA VAL A 112 -12.18 1.14 1.23
C VAL A 112 -12.25 1.35 -0.27
N TYR A 113 -11.14 1.75 -0.88
CA TYR A 113 -11.05 1.89 -2.33
C TYR A 113 -10.81 0.53 -2.99
N PRO A 114 -11.64 0.11 -3.96
CA PRO A 114 -11.42 -1.12 -4.69
C PRO A 114 -10.29 -0.91 -5.70
N LEU A 115 -9.10 -1.37 -5.35
CA LEU A 115 -7.91 -1.28 -6.19
C LEU A 115 -7.41 -2.69 -6.57
N LYS A 116 -6.31 -2.70 -7.30
CA LYS A 116 -5.54 -3.91 -7.61
C LYS A 116 -4.07 -3.67 -7.27
N ALA A 117 -3.37 -4.73 -6.90
CA ALA A 117 -1.92 -4.70 -6.67
C ALA A 117 -1.25 -5.86 -7.40
N ASN A 118 -0.01 -5.63 -7.83
CA ASN A 118 0.85 -6.72 -8.30
C ASN A 118 1.51 -7.38 -7.09
N ILE A 119 1.28 -8.66 -6.87
CA ILE A 119 1.95 -9.45 -5.85
C ILE A 119 2.59 -10.65 -6.55
N TYR A 120 3.93 -10.64 -6.70
CA TYR A 120 4.71 -11.66 -7.42
C TYR A 120 4.14 -12.00 -8.79
N ASP A 121 4.01 -10.97 -9.64
CA ASP A 121 3.49 -11.03 -11.02
C ASP A 121 2.02 -11.47 -11.15
N SER A 122 1.32 -11.63 -10.02
CA SER A 122 -0.13 -11.87 -9.97
C SER A 122 -0.88 -10.59 -9.59
N VAL A 123 -2.02 -10.38 -10.24
CA VAL A 123 -2.88 -9.22 -9.99
C VAL A 123 -3.94 -9.56 -8.96
N TYR A 124 -3.76 -9.05 -7.74
CA TYR A 124 -4.72 -9.22 -6.65
C TYR A 124 -5.74 -8.10 -6.62
N PRO A 125 -7.05 -8.39 -6.52
CA PRO A 125 -8.01 -7.41 -6.05
C PRO A 125 -7.72 -7.10 -4.58
N ILE A 126 -7.60 -5.81 -4.24
CA ILE A 126 -7.31 -5.37 -2.88
C ILE A 126 -8.29 -4.29 -2.41
N GLY A 127 -8.45 -4.17 -1.11
CA GLY A 127 -9.07 -3.02 -0.50
C GLY A 127 -8.01 -2.05 0.03
N PHE A 128 -8.00 -0.83 -0.49
CA PHE A 128 -7.14 0.22 0.06
C PHE A 128 -7.92 1.03 1.08
N VAL A 129 -7.57 0.86 2.36
CA VAL A 129 -8.27 1.49 3.49
C VAL A 129 -7.77 2.91 3.67
N THR A 130 -8.71 3.86 3.72
CA THR A 130 -8.45 5.28 3.89
C THR A 130 -9.60 5.97 4.66
N SER A 131 -9.52 7.27 4.87
CA SER A 131 -10.57 8.08 5.52
C SER A 131 -10.97 7.57 6.90
N VAL A 132 -10.03 6.92 7.60
CA VAL A 132 -10.25 6.35 8.94
C VAL A 132 -10.21 7.46 9.96
N CYS A 133 -11.35 7.89 10.46
CA CYS A 133 -11.42 8.97 11.44
C CYS A 133 -12.67 8.88 12.35
N THR A 134 -12.54 9.47 13.52
CA THR A 134 -13.58 9.56 14.56
C THR A 134 -13.42 10.89 15.27
N TYR A 135 -14.51 11.61 15.53
CA TYR A 135 -14.45 12.80 16.37
C TYR A 135 -13.93 12.47 17.77
N PRO A 136 -13.05 13.31 18.36
CA PRO A 136 -12.36 13.02 19.62
C PRO A 136 -13.29 12.66 20.79
N GLU A 137 -14.45 13.32 20.90
CA GLU A 137 -15.44 13.11 21.93
C GLU A 137 -16.12 11.74 21.89
N TYR A 138 -15.95 11.01 20.77
CA TYR A 138 -16.48 9.65 20.58
C TYR A 138 -15.38 8.59 20.59
N THR A 139 -14.14 8.95 20.86
CA THR A 139 -13.02 7.98 20.94
C THR A 139 -13.13 7.07 22.17
N GLY A 140 -12.46 5.92 22.13
CA GLY A 140 -12.47 4.96 23.25
C GLY A 140 -13.73 4.11 23.39
N ARG A 141 -14.74 4.29 22.53
CA ARG A 141 -16.03 3.58 22.58
C ARG A 141 -16.11 2.35 21.67
N GLY A 142 -15.00 1.93 21.08
CA GLY A 142 -14.94 0.74 20.20
C GLY A 142 -15.49 0.95 18.78
N ILE A 143 -15.96 2.15 18.43
CA ILE A 143 -16.60 2.46 17.13
C ILE A 143 -15.67 2.13 15.96
N MET A 144 -14.42 2.59 15.99
CA MET A 144 -13.44 2.33 14.91
C MET A 144 -13.10 0.83 14.81
N LYS A 145 -13.07 0.10 15.92
CA LYS A 145 -12.91 -1.36 15.89
C LYS A 145 -14.04 -2.03 15.11
N ARG A 146 -15.29 -1.60 15.34
CA ARG A 146 -16.45 -2.14 14.65
C ARG A 146 -16.49 -1.77 13.18
N LEU A 147 -16.19 -0.50 12.83
CA LEU A 147 -16.08 -0.06 11.44
C LEU A 147 -15.00 -0.82 10.67
N MET A 148 -13.81 -0.99 11.25
CA MET A 148 -12.72 -1.77 10.65
C MET A 148 -13.12 -3.23 10.42
N TYR A 149 -13.76 -3.86 11.41
CA TYR A 149 -14.26 -5.23 11.26
C TYR A 149 -15.23 -5.35 10.09
N GLN A 150 -16.22 -4.46 10.03
CA GLN A 150 -17.24 -4.46 8.98
C GLN A 150 -16.63 -4.19 7.59
N ALA A 151 -15.68 -3.27 7.50
CA ALA A 151 -14.93 -3.02 6.27
C ALA A 151 -14.18 -4.26 5.77
N LEU A 152 -13.53 -5.01 6.69
CA LEU A 152 -12.83 -6.26 6.35
C LEU A 152 -13.79 -7.40 5.98
N VAL A 153 -14.98 -7.47 6.60
CA VAL A 153 -16.06 -8.39 6.15
C VAL A 153 -16.48 -8.08 4.72
N HIS A 154 -16.76 -6.81 4.41
CA HIS A 154 -17.11 -6.38 3.06
C HIS A 154 -15.99 -6.63 2.04
N MET A 155 -14.72 -6.47 2.43
CA MET A 155 -13.60 -6.82 1.57
C MET A 155 -13.60 -8.31 1.23
N ARG A 156 -13.82 -9.18 2.23
CA ARG A 156 -13.94 -10.64 2.02
C ARG A 156 -15.07 -10.98 1.06
N GLU A 157 -16.27 -10.42 1.29
CA GLU A 157 -17.44 -10.63 0.43
C GLU A 157 -17.20 -10.20 -1.03
N ARG A 158 -16.39 -9.15 -1.23
CA ARG A 158 -15.98 -8.65 -2.55
C ARG A 158 -14.75 -9.33 -3.12
N LYS A 159 -14.27 -10.40 -2.50
CA LYS A 159 -13.07 -11.14 -2.90
C LYS A 159 -11.84 -10.24 -3.03
N GLN A 160 -11.63 -9.40 -2.05
CA GLN A 160 -10.44 -8.59 -1.84
C GLN A 160 -9.61 -9.24 -0.73
N PRO A 161 -8.80 -10.27 -1.02
CA PRO A 161 -8.14 -11.08 0.01
C PRO A 161 -7.01 -10.35 0.73
N PHE A 162 -6.62 -9.17 0.27
CA PHE A 162 -5.54 -8.39 0.84
C PHE A 162 -5.94 -6.91 1.00
N GLY A 163 -5.61 -6.36 2.15
CA GLY A 163 -5.81 -4.95 2.46
C GLY A 163 -4.49 -4.20 2.51
N MET A 164 -4.49 -2.94 2.08
CA MET A 164 -3.38 -2.00 2.21
C MET A 164 -3.86 -0.67 2.78
N LEU A 165 -2.98 0.05 3.48
CA LEU A 165 -3.24 1.40 3.96
C LEU A 165 -1.96 2.20 4.20
N PHE A 166 -2.06 3.53 4.19
CA PHE A 166 -1.04 4.42 4.75
C PHE A 166 -1.32 4.62 6.24
N PRO A 167 -0.43 4.19 7.16
CA PRO A 167 -0.71 4.29 8.59
C PRO A 167 -0.53 5.73 9.11
N TYR A 168 -1.58 6.31 9.69
CA TYR A 168 -1.44 7.47 10.55
C TYR A 168 -0.89 7.07 11.94
N SER A 169 -1.29 5.89 12.44
CA SER A 169 -0.83 5.31 13.71
C SER A 169 -0.59 3.81 13.57
N ILE A 170 0.66 3.40 13.46
CA ILE A 170 1.06 1.98 13.37
C ILE A 170 0.50 1.17 14.54
N PRO A 171 0.60 1.60 15.82
CA PRO A 171 0.06 0.84 16.95
C PRO A 171 -1.45 0.62 16.88
N LEU A 172 -2.20 1.57 16.30
CA LEU A 172 -3.65 1.41 16.10
C LEU A 172 -3.96 0.23 15.19
N TYR A 173 -3.34 0.20 14.01
CA TYR A 173 -3.61 -0.81 13.00
C TYR A 173 -3.08 -2.20 13.39
N ARG A 174 -1.97 -2.28 14.13
CA ARG A 174 -1.47 -3.55 14.67
C ARG A 174 -2.50 -4.29 15.53
N ARG A 175 -3.36 -3.56 16.26
CA ARG A 175 -4.47 -4.18 17.05
C ARG A 175 -5.48 -4.92 16.19
N PHE A 176 -5.51 -4.63 14.89
CA PHE A 176 -6.40 -5.24 13.91
C PHE A 176 -5.67 -6.21 12.97
N GLY A 177 -4.46 -6.64 13.33
CA GLY A 177 -3.67 -7.61 12.56
C GLY A 177 -2.96 -7.05 11.32
N TRP A 178 -2.86 -5.72 11.18
CA TRP A 178 -2.07 -5.09 10.13
C TRP A 178 -0.59 -5.03 10.53
N GLU A 179 0.31 -5.09 9.55
CA GLU A 179 1.74 -4.91 9.80
C GLU A 179 2.40 -4.15 8.64
N ILE A 180 3.56 -3.57 8.90
CA ILE A 180 4.36 -2.86 7.90
C ILE A 180 4.80 -3.85 6.83
N ILE A 181 4.52 -3.51 5.57
CA ILE A 181 4.88 -4.32 4.40
C ILE A 181 5.76 -3.58 3.40
N SER A 182 5.99 -2.30 3.61
CA SER A 182 6.81 -1.48 2.72
C SER A 182 7.44 -0.32 3.48
N ASN A 183 8.66 0.04 3.08
CA ASN A 183 9.33 1.26 3.48
C ASN A 183 9.38 2.24 2.30
N LYS A 184 9.51 3.52 2.64
CA LYS A 184 9.77 4.62 1.72
C LYS A 184 11.13 5.21 2.06
N ILE A 185 11.97 5.40 1.05
CA ILE A 185 13.20 6.19 1.16
C ILE A 185 12.89 7.59 0.65
N SER A 186 13.14 8.59 1.48
CA SER A 186 13.19 9.99 1.05
C SER A 186 14.64 10.38 0.90
N PHE A 187 15.00 11.04 -0.19
CA PHE A 187 16.36 11.49 -0.45
C PHE A 187 16.42 13.00 -0.67
N THR A 188 17.60 13.55 -0.40
CA THR A 188 17.97 14.94 -0.66
C THR A 188 19.34 14.95 -1.33
N VAL A 189 19.40 15.52 -2.52
CA VAL A 189 20.60 15.62 -3.36
C VAL A 189 20.84 17.11 -3.66
N LYS A 190 22.07 17.59 -3.48
CA LYS A 190 22.44 18.96 -3.87
C LYS A 190 22.73 19.03 -5.36
N ASP A 191 22.59 20.20 -5.96
CA ASP A 191 22.88 20.47 -7.38
C ASP A 191 24.21 19.86 -7.86
N ARG A 192 25.30 20.08 -7.11
CA ARG A 192 26.66 19.58 -7.39
C ARG A 192 26.81 18.05 -7.30
N GLN A 193 25.88 17.36 -6.68
CA GLN A 193 25.90 15.92 -6.50
C GLN A 193 25.16 15.18 -7.63
N ILE A 194 24.36 15.89 -8.42
CA ILE A 194 23.59 15.33 -9.55
C ILE A 194 24.53 14.74 -10.61
N PRO A 195 24.24 13.54 -11.17
CA PRO A 195 25.10 12.87 -12.13
C PRO A 195 25.45 13.75 -13.35
N SER A 196 26.72 14.06 -13.54
CA SER A 196 27.21 14.92 -14.63
C SER A 196 27.33 14.19 -15.96
N LYS A 197 27.44 12.86 -15.93
CA LYS A 197 27.70 12.00 -17.08
C LYS A 197 26.47 11.27 -17.61
N ALA A 198 25.33 11.44 -16.96
CA ALA A 198 24.08 10.85 -17.44
C ALA A 198 23.77 11.45 -18.84
N LYS A 199 23.78 10.62 -19.87
CA LYS A 199 23.38 10.99 -21.23
C LYS A 199 22.52 9.89 -21.79
N ALA A 200 21.29 10.22 -22.07
CA ALA A 200 20.35 9.32 -22.70
C ALA A 200 20.11 9.74 -24.16
N PRO A 201 19.98 8.79 -25.10
CA PRO A 201 19.82 9.10 -26.53
C PRO A 201 18.41 9.64 -26.85
N GLY A 202 17.47 9.52 -25.96
CA GLY A 202 16.10 9.99 -26.11
C GLY A 202 15.92 11.46 -25.70
N TYR A 203 14.72 11.83 -25.31
CA TYR A 203 14.39 13.18 -24.89
C TYR A 203 13.27 13.20 -23.85
N VAL A 204 13.19 14.28 -23.07
CA VAL A 204 12.09 14.53 -22.13
C VAL A 204 11.14 15.58 -22.69
N ARG A 205 9.82 15.34 -22.52
CA ARG A 205 8.77 16.29 -22.83
C ARG A 205 7.89 16.52 -21.61
N ARG A 206 7.60 17.78 -21.29
CA ARG A 206 6.54 18.10 -20.33
C ARG A 206 5.18 17.87 -20.96
N VAL A 207 4.29 17.25 -20.24
CA VAL A 207 2.95 16.88 -20.65
C VAL A 207 1.94 17.30 -19.57
N ASN A 208 0.66 17.33 -19.90
CA ASN A 208 -0.37 17.51 -18.89
C ASN A 208 -0.65 16.20 -18.13
N TRP A 209 -1.29 16.29 -17.00
CA TRP A 209 -1.58 15.16 -16.11
C TRP A 209 -2.58 14.15 -16.71
N GLU A 210 -3.37 14.53 -17.72
CA GLU A 210 -4.29 13.64 -18.45
C GLU A 210 -3.61 12.86 -19.58
N ASN A 211 -2.30 13.06 -19.78
CA ASN A 211 -1.57 12.44 -20.86
C ASN A 211 -1.61 10.90 -20.75
N LYS A 212 -2.02 10.24 -21.84
CA LYS A 212 -2.18 8.78 -21.86
C LYS A 212 -0.85 8.02 -21.74
N ASP A 213 0.24 8.58 -22.25
CA ASP A 213 1.56 7.93 -22.16
C ASP A 213 2.02 7.86 -20.72
N PHE A 214 1.82 8.94 -19.96
CA PHE A 214 2.08 8.99 -18.52
C PHE A 214 1.27 7.94 -17.75
N MET A 215 -0.05 7.88 -17.94
CA MET A 215 -0.92 6.92 -17.25
C MET A 215 -0.62 5.46 -17.64
N ASN A 216 -0.34 5.21 -18.93
CA ASN A 216 0.03 3.88 -19.41
C ASN A 216 1.39 3.42 -18.90
N LEU A 217 2.37 4.34 -18.74
CA LEU A 217 3.66 4.03 -18.13
C LEU A 217 3.50 3.55 -16.68
N HIS A 218 2.66 4.24 -15.89
CA HIS A 218 2.37 3.78 -14.54
C HIS A 218 1.79 2.36 -14.53
N THR A 219 0.82 2.08 -15.42
CA THR A 219 0.21 0.74 -15.52
C THR A 219 1.24 -0.32 -15.91
N ARG A 220 2.14 -0.02 -16.84
CA ARG A 220 3.24 -0.93 -17.24
C ARG A 220 4.21 -1.17 -16.09
N PHE A 221 4.59 -0.13 -15.37
CA PHE A 221 5.43 -0.25 -14.18
C PHE A 221 4.75 -1.10 -13.11
N ALA A 222 3.48 -0.84 -12.81
CA ALA A 222 2.72 -1.60 -11.83
C ALA A 222 2.61 -3.09 -12.20
N SER A 223 2.47 -3.42 -13.49
CA SER A 223 2.38 -4.81 -13.95
C SER A 223 3.69 -5.61 -13.83
N SER A 224 4.83 -4.93 -13.68
CA SER A 224 6.15 -5.56 -13.54
C SER A 224 6.83 -5.32 -12.19
N THR A 225 6.16 -4.61 -11.27
CA THR A 225 6.74 -4.24 -9.99
C THR A 225 5.92 -4.80 -8.85
N HIS A 226 6.53 -5.72 -8.08
CA HIS A 226 5.92 -6.30 -6.90
C HIS A 226 5.50 -5.24 -5.88
N GLY A 227 4.32 -5.39 -5.29
CA GLY A 227 3.74 -4.47 -4.30
C GLY A 227 3.14 -3.19 -4.89
N CYS A 228 3.27 -2.96 -6.21
CA CYS A 228 2.76 -1.75 -6.83
C CYS A 228 1.25 -1.79 -7.05
N LEU A 229 0.59 -0.66 -6.80
CA LEU A 229 -0.84 -0.47 -7.02
C LEU A 229 -1.14 -0.10 -8.47
N PHE A 230 -2.18 -0.70 -9.04
CA PHE A 230 -2.79 -0.23 -10.28
C PHE A 230 -3.75 0.92 -9.95
N ARG A 231 -3.49 2.11 -10.48
CA ARG A 231 -4.36 3.27 -10.28
C ARG A 231 -5.55 3.23 -11.24
N ASN A 232 -6.75 3.10 -10.70
CA ASN A 232 -7.99 3.37 -11.42
C ASN A 232 -8.31 4.87 -11.39
N SER A 233 -9.43 5.30 -11.97
CA SER A 233 -9.81 6.70 -12.01
C SER A 233 -9.94 7.32 -10.61
N LEU A 234 -10.48 6.57 -9.63
CA LEU A 234 -10.59 7.04 -8.24
C LEU A 234 -9.22 7.29 -7.60
N ALA A 235 -8.27 6.37 -7.81
CA ALA A 235 -6.91 6.52 -7.29
C ALA A 235 -6.14 7.66 -7.99
N TRP A 236 -6.37 7.90 -9.28
CA TRP A 236 -5.81 9.06 -9.99
C TRP A 236 -6.39 10.39 -9.50
N GLU A 237 -7.71 10.48 -9.27
CA GLU A 237 -8.34 11.64 -8.68
C GLU A 237 -7.78 11.94 -7.27
N GLU A 238 -7.58 10.91 -6.44
CA GLU A 238 -6.96 11.05 -5.12
C GLU A 238 -5.49 11.47 -5.21
N TYR A 239 -4.75 10.95 -6.18
CA TYR A 239 -3.34 11.25 -6.39
C TYR A 239 -3.11 12.73 -6.66
N TRP A 240 -4.01 13.38 -7.47
CA TRP A 240 -3.89 14.78 -7.87
C TRP A 240 -4.57 15.77 -6.92
N ARG A 241 -5.46 15.32 -6.04
CA ARG A 241 -6.33 16.19 -5.25
C ARG A 241 -5.61 17.25 -4.43
N TRP A 242 -4.41 16.95 -3.95
CA TRP A 242 -3.64 17.84 -3.08
C TRP A 242 -2.39 18.41 -3.75
N ASP A 243 -2.29 18.30 -5.05
CA ASP A 243 -1.16 18.90 -5.76
C ASP A 243 -1.41 20.38 -6.03
N GLU A 244 -0.34 21.16 -5.95
CA GLU A 244 -0.35 22.57 -6.32
C GLU A 244 -0.50 22.70 -7.85
N ASP A 245 -1.14 23.78 -8.34
CA ASP A 245 -1.39 24.02 -9.75
C ASP A 245 -0.12 24.01 -10.62
N ASP A 246 1.04 24.35 -10.01
CA ASP A 246 2.35 24.37 -10.68
C ASP A 246 3.04 23.00 -10.75
N THR A 247 2.36 21.91 -10.35
CA THR A 247 2.89 20.56 -10.46
C THR A 247 3.07 20.14 -11.91
N ASN A 248 4.27 19.71 -12.26
CA ASN A 248 4.66 19.35 -13.62
C ASN A 248 4.76 17.84 -13.81
N VAL A 249 4.41 17.36 -15.01
CA VAL A 249 4.68 15.99 -15.46
C VAL A 249 5.67 16.02 -16.62
N ALA A 250 6.79 15.31 -16.47
CA ALA A 250 7.80 15.14 -17.53
C ALA A 250 7.88 13.67 -17.90
N VAL A 251 7.77 13.36 -19.19
CA VAL A 251 7.85 11.99 -19.73
C VAL A 251 9.11 11.86 -20.59
N TYR A 252 9.91 10.83 -20.33
CA TYR A 252 11.04 10.44 -21.15
C TYR A 252 10.60 9.52 -22.27
N TYR A 253 10.97 9.90 -23.51
CA TYR A 253 10.76 9.12 -24.74
C TYR A 253 12.10 8.65 -25.28
N ASN A 254 12.21 7.38 -25.65
CA ASN A 254 13.41 6.86 -26.31
C ASN A 254 13.49 7.32 -27.79
N VAL A 255 14.57 6.97 -28.49
CA VAL A 255 14.79 7.32 -29.92
C VAL A 255 13.71 6.83 -30.89
N LYS A 256 12.82 5.96 -30.46
CA LYS A 256 11.67 5.43 -31.23
C LYS A 256 10.34 6.05 -30.77
N ASP A 257 10.39 7.20 -30.11
CA ASP A 257 9.23 7.91 -29.56
C ASP A 257 8.35 7.05 -28.61
N LYS A 258 8.96 6.04 -27.96
CA LYS A 258 8.25 5.22 -26.96
C LYS A 258 8.47 5.81 -25.57
N PRO A 259 7.38 6.02 -24.79
CA PRO A 259 7.49 6.46 -23.40
C PRO A 259 8.11 5.35 -22.54
N CYS A 260 9.15 5.69 -21.78
CA CYS A 260 9.92 4.73 -20.98
C CYS A 260 10.12 5.13 -19.52
N GLY A 261 9.83 6.37 -19.16
CA GLY A 261 9.87 6.86 -17.79
C GLY A 261 9.13 8.18 -17.64
N TYR A 262 8.80 8.54 -16.42
CA TYR A 262 8.21 9.84 -16.11
C TYR A 262 8.61 10.34 -14.73
N MET A 263 8.44 11.63 -14.53
CA MET A 263 8.61 12.30 -13.25
C MET A 263 7.45 13.29 -13.04
N VAL A 264 6.90 13.28 -11.81
CA VAL A 264 5.96 14.30 -11.32
C VAL A 264 6.70 15.14 -10.30
N TYR A 265 6.77 16.45 -10.52
CA TYR A 265 7.60 17.34 -9.72
C TYR A 265 7.05 18.77 -9.65
N LEU A 266 7.50 19.47 -8.61
CA LEU A 266 7.26 20.90 -8.40
C LEU A 266 8.60 21.58 -8.10
N ILE A 267 8.84 22.78 -8.63
CA ILE A 267 9.97 23.62 -8.24
C ILE A 267 9.45 24.78 -7.40
N LYS A 268 9.92 24.87 -6.16
CA LYS A 268 9.50 25.90 -5.21
C LYS A 268 10.66 26.23 -4.28
N ASN A 269 10.96 27.52 -4.09
CA ASN A 269 12.05 28.00 -3.22
C ASN A 269 13.41 27.36 -3.57
N ASP A 270 13.77 27.36 -4.86
CA ASP A 270 15.01 26.79 -5.40
C ASP A 270 15.21 25.29 -5.13
N ILE A 271 14.14 24.58 -4.81
CA ILE A 271 14.12 23.15 -4.56
C ILE A 271 13.22 22.45 -5.58
N MET A 272 13.73 21.40 -6.23
CA MET A 272 12.91 20.48 -7.01
C MET A 272 12.35 19.39 -6.10
N HIS A 273 11.04 19.40 -5.90
CA HIS A 273 10.31 18.38 -5.16
C HIS A 273 9.79 17.32 -6.11
N ILE A 274 10.38 16.13 -6.11
CA ILE A 274 9.93 14.99 -6.92
C ILE A 274 8.90 14.21 -6.11
N LYS A 275 7.63 14.31 -6.50
CA LYS A 275 6.53 13.54 -5.92
C LYS A 275 6.65 12.06 -6.27
N GLU A 276 6.95 11.77 -7.55
CA GLU A 276 7.10 10.43 -8.08
C GLU A 276 8.04 10.41 -9.28
N MET A 277 8.92 9.43 -9.36
CA MET A 277 9.75 9.14 -10.51
C MET A 277 9.68 7.67 -10.82
N ILE A 278 9.24 7.32 -12.02
CA ILE A 278 9.08 5.94 -12.48
C ILE A 278 9.79 5.76 -13.82
N TYR A 279 10.49 4.65 -13.96
CA TYR A 279 11.17 4.27 -15.19
C TYR A 279 11.14 2.74 -15.36
N ILE A 280 11.11 2.29 -16.61
CA ILE A 280 11.03 0.86 -16.94
C ILE A 280 12.39 0.30 -17.42
N ASN A 281 13.39 1.16 -17.62
CA ASN A 281 14.73 0.78 -17.99
C ASN A 281 15.75 1.84 -17.56
N ARG A 282 17.03 1.46 -17.62
CA ARG A 282 18.15 2.33 -17.25
C ARG A 282 18.27 3.59 -18.12
N GLU A 283 18.01 3.49 -19.43
CA GLU A 283 18.02 4.63 -20.34
C GLU A 283 17.08 5.75 -19.88
N ALA A 284 15.84 5.37 -19.51
CA ALA A 284 14.85 6.33 -19.00
C ALA A 284 15.26 6.93 -17.65
N HIS A 285 15.87 6.16 -16.78
CA HIS A 285 16.41 6.63 -15.51
C HIS A 285 17.51 7.69 -15.73
N GLU A 286 18.50 7.38 -16.57
CA GLU A 286 19.57 8.31 -16.93
C GLU A 286 19.02 9.59 -17.59
N GLY A 287 18.01 9.46 -18.49
CA GLY A 287 17.38 10.61 -19.14
C GLY A 287 16.56 11.50 -18.19
N LEU A 288 15.94 10.93 -17.17
CA LEU A 288 15.26 11.73 -16.15
C LEU A 288 16.25 12.47 -15.26
N TRP A 289 17.39 11.87 -14.88
CA TRP A 289 18.44 12.56 -14.15
C TRP A 289 19.14 13.64 -15.01
N GLU A 290 19.34 13.40 -16.31
CA GLU A 290 19.81 14.44 -17.24
C GLU A 290 18.84 15.63 -17.30
N TYR A 291 17.54 15.35 -17.32
CA TYR A 291 16.52 16.40 -17.27
C TYR A 291 16.52 17.16 -15.94
N ILE A 292 16.69 16.49 -14.80
CA ILE A 292 16.85 17.13 -13.50
C ILE A 292 18.06 18.06 -13.52
N ARG A 293 19.20 17.59 -14.03
CA ARG A 293 20.42 18.39 -14.17
C ARG A 293 20.25 19.64 -15.05
N ALA A 294 19.42 19.57 -16.09
CA ALA A 294 19.14 20.73 -16.93
C ALA A 294 18.48 21.91 -16.18
N HIS A 295 18.12 21.72 -14.92
CA HIS A 295 17.60 22.77 -14.04
C HIS A 295 18.66 23.31 -13.05
N ASP A 296 19.95 23.01 -13.24
CA ASP A 296 21.05 23.36 -12.32
C ASP A 296 21.13 24.86 -11.98
N SER A 297 20.74 25.73 -12.91
CA SER A 297 20.68 27.18 -12.68
C SER A 297 19.42 27.66 -11.93
N MET A 298 18.47 26.77 -11.68
CA MET A 298 17.16 27.08 -11.10
C MET A 298 16.93 26.43 -9.73
N ILE A 299 17.78 25.47 -9.35
CA ILE A 299 17.60 24.68 -8.13
C ILE A 299 18.93 24.47 -7.40
N ASP A 300 18.90 24.58 -6.09
CA ASP A 300 20.02 24.26 -5.20
C ASP A 300 19.97 22.81 -4.71
N GLU A 301 18.76 22.22 -4.72
CA GLU A 301 18.51 20.92 -4.10
C GLU A 301 17.38 20.16 -4.80
N VAL A 302 17.52 18.85 -4.84
CA VAL A 302 16.48 17.91 -5.28
C VAL A 302 16.02 17.08 -4.08
N ARG A 303 14.73 17.05 -3.81
CA ARG A 303 14.10 16.18 -2.82
C ARG A 303 13.13 15.23 -3.48
N GLY A 304 13.24 13.96 -3.16
CA GLY A 304 12.38 12.96 -3.77
C GLY A 304 12.17 11.74 -2.89
N ASN A 305 11.47 10.78 -3.46
CA ASN A 305 11.26 9.49 -2.83
C ASN A 305 11.70 8.40 -3.80
N SER A 306 12.29 7.35 -3.25
CA SER A 306 12.74 6.17 -3.98
C SER A 306 12.19 4.90 -3.36
N TYR A 307 12.36 3.81 -4.08
CA TYR A 307 12.00 2.48 -3.61
C TYR A 307 13.05 1.96 -2.63
N PHE A 308 12.62 1.10 -1.71
CA PHE A 308 13.55 0.40 -0.84
C PHE A 308 14.51 -0.45 -1.67
N ASN A 309 15.80 -0.39 -1.35
CA ASN A 309 16.93 -1.04 -2.05
C ASN A 309 17.31 -0.42 -3.40
N GLU A 310 16.83 0.75 -3.76
CA GLU A 310 17.38 1.49 -4.89
C GLU A 310 18.60 2.30 -4.44
N PRO A 311 19.79 2.10 -5.02
CA PRO A 311 21.03 2.71 -4.54
C PRO A 311 21.22 4.12 -5.09
N ILE A 312 20.40 5.08 -4.67
CA ILE A 312 20.46 6.48 -5.16
C ILE A 312 21.86 7.07 -4.96
N ALA A 313 22.45 6.90 -3.76
CA ALA A 313 23.80 7.44 -3.48
C ALA A 313 24.88 6.89 -4.42
N PHE A 314 24.76 5.64 -4.87
CA PHE A 314 25.73 5.00 -5.77
C PHE A 314 25.76 5.65 -7.16
N GLU A 315 24.67 6.25 -7.59
CA GLU A 315 24.51 6.83 -8.91
C GLU A 315 24.85 8.32 -8.96
N MET A 316 25.05 8.96 -7.79
CA MET A 316 25.41 10.37 -7.70
C MET A 316 26.90 10.59 -7.96
N ASP A 317 27.26 11.77 -8.51
CA ASP A 317 28.67 12.17 -8.69
C ASP A 317 29.39 12.29 -7.33
N ASP A 318 28.65 12.74 -6.31
CA ASP A 318 29.07 12.70 -4.91
C ASP A 318 27.96 12.01 -4.11
N GLY A 319 28.26 10.81 -3.62
CA GLY A 319 27.32 9.96 -2.91
C GLY A 319 27.04 10.37 -1.46
N ASP A 320 27.62 11.47 -0.95
CA ASP A 320 27.35 12.00 0.40
C ASP A 320 26.00 12.74 0.42
N ILE A 321 24.93 11.99 0.10
CA ILE A 321 23.55 12.47 0.09
C ILE A 321 22.84 12.16 1.41
N ARG A 322 21.72 12.80 1.65
CA ARG A 322 20.85 12.45 2.77
C ARG A 322 19.76 11.50 2.33
N GLU A 323 19.68 10.34 2.97
CA GLU A 323 18.59 9.39 2.82
C GLU A 323 17.90 9.13 4.15
N MET A 324 16.57 8.93 4.13
CA MET A 324 15.77 8.62 5.31
C MET A 324 14.78 7.52 4.98
N ILE A 325 14.87 6.41 5.72
CA ILE A 325 13.98 5.26 5.59
C ILE A 325 12.88 5.38 6.64
N ARG A 326 11.62 5.26 6.20
CA ARG A 326 10.43 5.27 7.08
C ARG A 326 9.45 4.17 6.68
N PRO A 327 8.70 3.58 7.64
CA PRO A 327 7.53 2.78 7.32
C PRO A 327 6.58 3.55 6.39
N TYR A 328 6.04 2.85 5.37
CA TYR A 328 5.22 3.51 4.35
C TYR A 328 3.82 2.91 4.24
N ILE A 329 3.73 1.63 3.93
CA ILE A 329 2.45 0.93 3.80
C ILE A 329 2.36 -0.17 4.85
N MET A 330 1.18 -0.30 5.45
CA MET A 330 0.79 -1.50 6.18
C MET A 330 -0.14 -2.35 5.32
N GLY A 331 -0.01 -3.66 5.45
CA GLY A 331 -0.84 -4.64 4.78
C GLY A 331 -1.39 -5.68 5.74
N ARG A 332 -2.46 -6.33 5.31
CA ARG A 332 -3.09 -7.43 6.03
C ARG A 332 -3.74 -8.40 5.04
N ILE A 333 -3.52 -9.69 5.24
CA ILE A 333 -4.33 -10.73 4.61
C ILE A 333 -5.72 -10.72 5.26
N VAL A 334 -6.76 -10.53 4.45
CA VAL A 334 -8.16 -10.47 4.88
C VAL A 334 -8.79 -11.85 4.82
N ASP A 335 -8.49 -12.63 3.79
CA ASP A 335 -8.91 -14.01 3.62
C ASP A 335 -7.70 -14.85 3.21
N VAL A 336 -7.24 -15.72 4.10
CA VAL A 336 -6.04 -16.53 3.90
C VAL A 336 -6.23 -17.52 2.74
N GLU A 337 -7.38 -18.16 2.66
CA GLU A 337 -7.67 -19.16 1.62
C GLU A 337 -7.69 -18.51 0.23
N GLU A 338 -8.43 -17.42 0.06
CA GLU A 338 -8.50 -16.68 -1.22
C GLU A 338 -7.14 -16.05 -1.59
N PHE A 339 -6.36 -15.58 -0.58
CA PHE A 339 -5.03 -15.05 -0.83
C PHE A 339 -4.07 -16.12 -1.35
N LEU A 340 -4.04 -17.28 -0.69
CA LEU A 340 -3.17 -18.40 -1.07
C LEU A 340 -3.55 -18.99 -2.43
N HIS A 341 -4.85 -19.00 -2.77
CA HIS A 341 -5.30 -19.47 -4.09
C HIS A 341 -4.72 -18.65 -5.26
N LEU A 342 -4.47 -17.36 -5.06
CA LEU A 342 -3.85 -16.45 -6.04
C LEU A 342 -2.33 -16.40 -5.92
N TYR A 343 -1.75 -17.02 -4.87
CA TYR A 343 -0.33 -16.88 -4.57
C TYR A 343 0.52 -17.78 -5.47
N HIS A 344 1.51 -17.18 -6.13
CA HIS A 344 2.48 -17.89 -6.92
C HIS A 344 3.80 -18.04 -6.17
N CYS A 345 4.25 -19.28 -6.02
CA CYS A 345 5.57 -19.63 -5.51
C CYS A 345 6.58 -19.79 -6.66
N SER A 346 7.86 -20.04 -6.33
CA SER A 346 8.85 -20.32 -7.37
C SER A 346 8.49 -21.60 -8.14
N PRO A 347 8.51 -21.60 -9.48
CA PRO A 347 8.22 -22.77 -10.28
C PRO A 347 9.27 -23.90 -10.13
N GLU A 348 10.45 -23.58 -9.60
CA GLU A 348 11.54 -24.55 -9.36
C GLU A 348 11.40 -25.28 -8.03
N GLU A 349 10.43 -24.92 -7.19
CA GLU A 349 10.22 -25.54 -5.88
C GLU A 349 9.76 -27.00 -6.05
N LYS A 350 10.43 -27.91 -5.33
CA LYS A 350 9.90 -29.24 -5.09
C LYS A 350 8.67 -29.13 -4.21
N GLY A 351 7.68 -29.98 -4.44
CA GLY A 351 6.48 -29.99 -3.64
C GLY A 351 6.78 -30.05 -2.15
N VAL A 352 6.22 -29.09 -1.38
CA VAL A 352 6.35 -28.99 0.08
C VAL A 352 4.99 -28.73 0.69
N CYS A 353 4.66 -29.48 1.74
CA CYS A 353 3.42 -29.32 2.48
C CYS A 353 3.65 -28.62 3.82
N PHE A 354 2.94 -27.52 4.05
CA PHE A 354 2.93 -26.81 5.33
C PHE A 354 1.58 -26.91 6.01
N ASP A 355 1.58 -27.15 7.31
CA ASP A 355 0.43 -26.91 8.18
C ASP A 355 0.61 -25.54 8.85
N LEU A 356 -0.17 -24.54 8.41
CA LEU A 356 -0.08 -23.16 8.85
C LEU A 356 -1.17 -22.91 9.89
N ASP A 357 -0.84 -22.92 11.18
CA ASP A 357 -1.73 -22.54 12.27
C ASP A 357 -1.71 -21.02 12.46
N ILE A 358 -2.77 -20.35 11.99
CA ILE A 358 -2.85 -18.90 11.97
C ILE A 358 -3.62 -18.36 13.15
N ASP A 359 -2.98 -17.48 13.93
CA ASP A 359 -3.60 -16.72 15.00
C ASP A 359 -4.11 -15.38 14.44
N ASP A 360 -5.43 -15.26 14.30
CA ASP A 360 -6.12 -14.03 13.90
C ASP A 360 -7.29 -13.74 14.86
N ALA A 361 -6.98 -13.12 15.98
CA ALA A 361 -7.97 -12.75 16.98
C ALA A 361 -9.03 -11.75 16.46
N PHE A 362 -8.82 -11.11 15.30
CA PHE A 362 -9.73 -10.11 14.76
C PHE A 362 -10.70 -10.66 13.72
N LEU A 363 -10.26 -11.62 12.88
CA LEU A 363 -11.07 -12.22 11.82
C LEU A 363 -11.19 -13.75 12.05
N PRO A 364 -12.30 -14.22 12.62
CA PRO A 364 -12.44 -15.63 13.05
C PRO A 364 -12.24 -16.66 11.94
N TRP A 365 -12.57 -16.33 10.69
CA TRP A 365 -12.43 -17.26 9.57
C TRP A 365 -10.96 -17.56 9.20
N ASN A 366 -10.01 -16.73 9.62
CA ASN A 366 -8.59 -16.97 9.46
C ASN A 366 -7.96 -17.70 10.65
N ASN A 367 -8.64 -17.70 11.81
CA ASN A 367 -8.13 -18.24 13.07
C ASN A 367 -8.26 -19.76 13.12
N ARG A 368 -7.53 -20.45 12.24
CA ARG A 368 -7.55 -21.89 12.08
C ARG A 368 -6.29 -22.38 11.35
N PRO A 369 -5.99 -23.69 11.39
CA PRO A 369 -4.96 -24.26 10.54
C PRO A 369 -5.37 -24.28 9.06
N PHE A 370 -4.38 -24.06 8.18
CA PHE A 370 -4.47 -24.22 6.75
C PHE A 370 -3.37 -25.15 6.29
N ARG A 371 -3.73 -26.28 5.68
CA ARG A 371 -2.74 -27.18 5.10
C ARG A 371 -2.54 -26.85 3.65
N VAL A 372 -1.29 -26.49 3.29
CA VAL A 372 -0.97 -25.83 2.04
C VAL A 372 0.14 -26.61 1.32
N TRP A 373 -0.08 -26.94 0.06
CA TRP A 373 0.88 -27.55 -0.83
C TRP A 373 1.42 -26.52 -1.82
N PHE A 374 2.74 -26.36 -1.83
CA PHE A 374 3.48 -25.50 -2.76
C PHE A 374 4.21 -26.37 -3.75
N GLU A 375 3.89 -26.27 -5.04
CA GLU A 375 4.56 -27.01 -6.12
C GLU A 375 4.38 -26.34 -7.46
N GLY A 376 5.44 -26.29 -8.27
CA GLY A 376 5.39 -25.87 -9.67
C GLY A 376 4.84 -24.49 -9.90
N GLY A 377 5.09 -23.56 -8.99
CA GLY A 377 4.60 -22.20 -9.06
C GLY A 377 3.22 -21.97 -8.42
N ASN A 378 2.54 -23.02 -7.96
CA ASN A 378 1.19 -22.92 -7.41
C ASN A 378 1.14 -23.17 -5.91
N CYS A 379 0.10 -22.62 -5.29
CA CYS A 379 -0.24 -22.85 -3.89
C CYS A 379 -1.68 -23.36 -3.81
N THR A 380 -1.88 -24.53 -3.20
CA THR A 380 -3.21 -25.16 -3.10
C THR A 380 -3.46 -25.70 -1.70
N LEU A 381 -4.71 -25.67 -1.25
CA LEU A 381 -5.10 -26.39 -0.05
C LEU A 381 -5.11 -27.91 -0.32
N THR A 382 -4.69 -28.72 0.67
CA THR A 382 -4.49 -30.15 0.52
C THR A 382 -4.80 -30.92 1.79
N ASP A 383 -4.99 -32.24 1.66
CA ASP A 383 -5.13 -33.18 2.78
C ASP A 383 -3.86 -34.04 2.96
N ARG A 384 -2.76 -33.73 2.24
CA ARG A 384 -1.47 -34.46 2.36
C ARG A 384 -0.90 -34.29 3.78
N ASP A 385 -0.10 -35.25 4.22
CA ASP A 385 0.63 -35.09 5.46
C ASP A 385 1.61 -33.93 5.38
N PRO A 386 1.69 -33.06 6.39
CA PRO A 386 2.58 -31.89 6.34
C PRO A 386 4.04 -32.27 6.54
N ASP A 387 4.94 -31.68 5.75
CA ASP A 387 6.38 -31.75 5.95
C ASP A 387 6.83 -30.86 7.12
N TYR A 388 6.09 -29.75 7.32
CA TYR A 388 6.38 -28.76 8.37
C TYR A 388 5.09 -28.21 8.98
N GLU A 389 5.13 -27.94 10.29
CA GLU A 389 4.08 -27.25 11.04
C GLU A 389 4.60 -25.87 11.47
N LEU A 390 3.88 -24.81 11.10
CA LEU A 390 4.24 -23.43 11.42
C LEU A 390 3.07 -22.74 12.10
N ARG A 391 3.34 -22.12 13.24
CA ARG A 391 2.35 -21.28 13.93
C ARG A 391 2.79 -19.82 13.90
N MET A 392 1.88 -18.94 13.48
CA MET A 392 2.16 -17.52 13.40
C MET A 392 0.91 -16.65 13.43
N SER A 393 1.08 -15.36 13.76
CA SER A 393 -0.01 -14.41 13.64
C SER A 393 -0.29 -14.05 12.17
N ILE A 394 -1.51 -13.59 11.89
CA ILE A 394 -1.88 -13.07 10.57
C ILE A 394 -0.97 -11.91 10.12
N ALA A 395 -0.50 -11.09 11.05
CA ALA A 395 0.45 -10.00 10.78
C ALA A 395 1.79 -10.54 10.29
N THR A 396 2.31 -11.60 10.92
CA THR A 396 3.55 -12.28 10.50
C THR A 396 3.37 -12.92 9.13
N LEU A 397 2.28 -13.67 8.92
CA LEU A 397 1.98 -14.28 7.62
C LEU A 397 1.94 -13.23 6.51
N SER A 398 1.26 -12.11 6.75
CA SER A 398 1.16 -11.01 5.78
C SER A 398 2.53 -10.45 5.39
N THR A 399 3.44 -10.25 6.36
CA THR A 399 4.79 -9.73 6.08
C THR A 399 5.70 -10.74 5.37
N LEU A 400 5.54 -12.04 5.67
CA LEU A 400 6.30 -13.11 5.02
C LEU A 400 5.87 -13.30 3.57
N LEU A 401 4.56 -13.44 3.33
CA LEU A 401 4.03 -13.71 1.99
C LEU A 401 4.18 -12.50 1.04
N ILE A 402 4.29 -11.28 1.57
CA ILE A 402 4.65 -10.09 0.77
C ILE A 402 6.17 -9.92 0.64
N GLY A 403 6.99 -10.75 1.31
CA GLY A 403 8.46 -10.66 1.22
C GLY A 403 9.07 -9.45 1.94
N TYR A 404 8.35 -8.78 2.82
CA TYR A 404 8.91 -7.69 3.63
C TYR A 404 9.85 -8.22 4.72
N LYS A 405 9.56 -9.41 5.23
CA LYS A 405 10.43 -10.17 6.13
C LYS A 405 10.77 -11.52 5.51
N THR A 406 11.94 -12.03 5.84
CA THR A 406 12.34 -13.42 5.61
C THR A 406 12.09 -14.24 6.88
N ALA A 407 11.81 -15.52 6.70
CA ALA A 407 11.65 -16.48 7.80
C ALA A 407 12.98 -16.71 8.53
#